data_36343e8576c4d354f9329ed55ca66e42
#
_entry.id   36343e8576c4d354f9329ed55ca66e42
#
_cell.length_a   1.000
_cell.length_b   1.000
_cell.length_c   1.000
_cell.angle_alpha   90.00
_cell.angle_beta   90.00
_cell.angle_gamma   90.00
#
_symmetry.space_group_name_H-M   'P 1'
#
loop_
_entity.id
_entity.type
_entity.pdbx_description
1 polymer ?
#
loop_
_entity_poly.entity_id
_entity_poly.type
_entity_poly.pdbx_seq_one_letter_code
_entity_poly.pdbx_strand_id
1 'polypeptide(L)'
;DITGRIGGDEFTVLLRGSGAQAIAGRKAQEVLDAFARLLPAQGGGPVFSCSVGIAQAPQDGTDYLTLYKKADAALYRAKMQGKNTYAFYTQLPLEGLGAPTQSTVGQTIDSELGTGVMRSSLAEYVFHILYQSDDVEKAIPSVLEIVGRHVGVSRVYIFEDSEDGTYCDNTFEWCNDGIVPQIDQLQHMLEGELADYYKNFNEDGIFYCRDIHALPPNQVQVLEAQGIKSMLQCVIRDDGKPRGYIGFDECRESRFWTQEQTDLLCIVAEIVSVYLLKARARTRLTHALQGA
;
A
#
# COMPACT_ATOMS: atom_id res chain seq x y z
N ASP A 1 -3.64 31.26 13.18
CA ASP A 1 -3.69 29.83 12.97
C ASP A 1 -4.72 29.51 11.88
N ILE A 2 -4.46 28.49 11.08
CA ILE A 2 -5.36 28.05 10.01
C ILE A 2 -5.67 26.58 10.24
N THR A 3 -6.94 26.22 10.18
CA THR A 3 -7.40 24.83 10.32
C THR A 3 -8.06 24.40 9.02
N GLY A 4 -7.83 23.16 8.60
CA GLY A 4 -8.44 22.57 7.40
C GLY A 4 -8.75 21.11 7.61
N ARG A 5 -9.82 20.61 7.00
CA ARG A 5 -10.10 19.18 6.87
C ARG A 5 -9.59 18.72 5.51
N ILE A 6 -8.76 17.67 5.49
CA ILE A 6 -8.15 17.16 4.26
C ILE A 6 -9.02 16.06 3.65
N GLY A 7 -9.54 15.18 4.49
CA GLY A 7 -10.46 14.11 4.07
C GLY A 7 -10.83 13.22 5.25
N GLY A 8 -11.96 12.54 5.19
CA GLY A 8 -12.39 11.61 6.23
C GLY A 8 -12.33 12.23 7.63
N ASP A 9 -11.54 11.64 8.51
CA ASP A 9 -11.24 12.07 9.88
C ASP A 9 -9.91 12.84 10.01
N GLU A 10 -9.29 13.24 8.88
CA GLU A 10 -8.01 13.92 8.85
C GLU A 10 -8.15 15.45 8.82
N PHE A 11 -7.48 16.11 9.74
CA PHE A 11 -7.44 17.56 9.87
C PHE A 11 -5.99 18.06 9.87
N THR A 12 -5.76 19.24 9.33
CA THR A 12 -4.49 19.95 9.40
C THR A 12 -4.63 21.26 10.15
N VAL A 13 -3.58 21.61 10.86
CA VAL A 13 -3.51 22.89 11.59
C VAL A 13 -2.17 23.56 11.28
N LEU A 14 -2.20 24.76 10.76
CA LEU A 14 -1.01 25.60 10.59
C LEU A 14 -0.97 26.64 11.72
N LEU A 15 -0.01 26.46 12.64
CA LEU A 15 0.23 27.39 13.74
C LEU A 15 1.24 28.44 13.34
N ARG A 16 0.88 29.73 13.50
CA ARG A 16 1.81 30.85 13.26
C ARG A 16 2.49 31.27 14.57
N GLY A 17 3.78 31.59 14.48
CA GLY A 17 4.54 32.08 15.62
C GLY A 17 4.84 31.05 16.71
N SER A 18 4.65 29.77 16.43
CA SER A 18 4.92 28.67 17.36
C SER A 18 6.37 28.14 17.26
N GLY A 19 7.34 28.98 16.97
CA GLY A 19 8.74 28.57 16.68
C GLY A 19 9.45 27.78 17.77
N ALA A 20 8.88 27.67 18.97
CA ALA A 20 9.41 26.79 20.01
C ALA A 20 8.67 25.46 20.01
N GLN A 21 9.41 24.35 19.91
CA GLN A 21 8.90 22.98 19.95
C GLN A 21 7.95 22.73 21.13
N ALA A 22 8.26 23.33 22.30
CA ALA A 22 7.43 23.25 23.48
C ALA A 22 6.01 23.84 23.31
N ILE A 23 5.85 24.88 22.47
CA ILE A 23 4.55 25.49 22.19
C ILE A 23 3.72 24.55 21.31
N ALA A 24 4.30 24.00 20.25
CA ALA A 24 3.62 23.08 19.35
C ALA A 24 3.23 21.78 20.08
N GLY A 25 4.09 21.22 20.93
CA GLY A 25 3.81 20.06 21.75
C GLY A 25 2.67 20.29 22.75
N ARG A 26 2.68 21.47 23.44
CA ARG A 26 1.59 21.82 24.33
C ARG A 26 0.24 21.96 23.60
N LYS A 27 0.24 22.54 22.40
CA LYS A 27 -0.97 22.66 21.58
C LYS A 27 -1.48 21.29 21.12
N ALA A 28 -0.58 20.38 20.73
CA ALA A 28 -0.96 19.01 20.41
C ALA A 28 -1.58 18.30 21.63
N GLN A 29 -0.99 18.45 22.81
CA GLN A 29 -1.55 17.88 24.04
C GLN A 29 -2.93 18.47 24.39
N GLU A 30 -3.10 19.79 24.23
CA GLU A 30 -4.41 20.43 24.42
C GLU A 30 -5.49 19.85 23.49
N VAL A 31 -5.14 19.52 22.24
CA VAL A 31 -6.04 18.86 21.28
C VAL A 31 -6.39 17.44 21.75
N LEU A 32 -5.40 16.64 22.15
CA LEU A 32 -5.63 15.29 22.67
C LEU A 32 -6.54 15.29 23.89
N ASP A 33 -6.28 16.20 24.84
CA ASP A 33 -7.08 16.33 26.07
C ASP A 33 -8.50 16.82 25.78
N ALA A 34 -8.67 17.72 24.81
CA ALA A 34 -9.99 18.18 24.39
C ALA A 34 -10.78 17.05 23.74
N PHE A 35 -10.14 16.27 22.88
CA PHE A 35 -10.78 15.13 22.22
C PHE A 35 -11.22 14.06 23.22
N ALA A 36 -10.37 13.73 24.21
CA ALA A 36 -10.69 12.78 25.27
C ALA A 36 -11.88 13.26 26.14
N ARG A 37 -12.05 14.57 26.32
CA ARG A 37 -13.20 15.13 27.05
C ARG A 37 -14.51 15.13 26.27
N LEU A 38 -14.44 15.29 24.94
CA LEU A 38 -15.61 15.32 24.07
C LEU A 38 -16.26 13.95 23.89
N LEU A 39 -15.47 12.89 23.98
CA LEU A 39 -15.90 11.51 23.76
C LEU A 39 -15.54 10.64 24.98
N PRO A 40 -16.13 10.89 26.16
CA PRO A 40 -15.89 10.06 27.34
C PRO A 40 -16.40 8.64 27.08
N ALA A 41 -15.61 7.64 27.45
CA ALA A 41 -16.01 6.23 27.40
C ALA A 41 -17.21 6.00 28.34
N GLN A 42 -18.41 6.09 27.82
CA GLN A 42 -19.64 5.72 28.55
C GLN A 42 -20.12 4.35 28.03
N GLY A 43 -20.12 3.37 28.92
CA GLY A 43 -20.95 2.18 28.78
C GLY A 43 -20.49 1.15 27.72
N GLY A 44 -19.16 0.90 27.53
CA GLY A 44 -18.70 -0.22 26.69
C GLY A 44 -18.74 0.07 25.18
N GLY A 45 -18.91 1.33 24.77
CA GLY A 45 -18.81 1.75 23.37
C GLY A 45 -17.36 1.89 22.88
N PRO A 46 -17.13 2.09 21.57
CA PRO A 46 -15.79 2.24 21.01
C PRO A 46 -15.07 3.46 21.61
N VAL A 47 -13.81 3.27 22.03
CA VAL A 47 -12.96 4.36 22.52
C VAL A 47 -12.38 5.10 21.32
N PHE A 48 -12.81 6.33 21.11
CA PHE A 48 -12.23 7.21 20.10
C PHE A 48 -10.96 7.87 20.62
N SER A 49 -9.92 7.93 19.81
CA SER A 49 -8.67 8.61 20.13
C SER A 49 -8.19 9.44 18.95
N CYS A 50 -7.40 10.46 19.23
CA CYS A 50 -6.75 11.32 18.25
C CYS A 50 -5.24 11.09 18.33
N SER A 51 -4.54 11.18 17.20
CA SER A 51 -3.07 11.21 17.13
C SER A 51 -2.64 12.44 16.36
N VAL A 52 -1.47 13.02 16.69
CA VAL A 52 -1.01 14.27 16.09
C VAL A 52 0.43 14.12 15.62
N GLY A 53 0.69 14.43 14.34
CA GLY A 53 2.04 14.57 13.80
C GLY A 53 2.42 16.03 13.64
N ILE A 54 3.66 16.40 13.97
CA ILE A 54 4.13 17.78 13.99
C ILE A 54 5.41 17.93 13.18
N ALA A 55 5.40 18.87 12.23
CA ALA A 55 6.57 19.37 11.53
C ALA A 55 6.71 20.89 11.73
N GLN A 56 7.94 21.38 11.82
CA GLN A 56 8.24 22.77 12.17
C GLN A 56 9.06 23.47 11.09
N ALA A 57 8.60 24.64 10.67
CA ALA A 57 9.40 25.53 9.84
C ALA A 57 10.37 26.36 10.72
N PRO A 58 11.60 26.63 10.24
CA PRO A 58 12.18 26.17 8.97
C PRO A 58 12.89 24.81 9.06
N GLN A 59 12.98 24.19 10.24
CA GLN A 59 13.81 22.99 10.51
C GLN A 59 13.40 21.78 9.67
N ASP A 60 12.10 21.58 9.50
CA ASP A 60 11.55 20.42 8.77
C ASP A 60 11.17 20.78 7.33
N GLY A 61 11.15 22.08 6.98
CA GLY A 61 10.82 22.55 5.64
C GLY A 61 10.39 24.02 5.64
N THR A 62 10.33 24.62 4.46
CA THR A 62 9.94 26.03 4.28
C THR A 62 8.68 26.21 3.44
N ASP A 63 8.18 25.12 2.84
CA ASP A 63 6.94 25.10 2.05
C ASP A 63 5.92 24.16 2.64
N TYR A 64 4.66 24.38 2.28
CA TYR A 64 3.53 23.63 2.81
C TYR A 64 3.64 22.13 2.52
N LEU A 65 3.99 21.74 1.30
CA LEU A 65 4.00 20.34 0.87
C LEU A 65 5.07 19.54 1.63
N THR A 66 6.26 20.11 1.80
CA THR A 66 7.36 19.51 2.57
C THR A 66 6.97 19.35 4.05
N LEU A 67 6.39 20.39 4.66
CA LEU A 67 5.94 20.34 6.05
C LEU A 67 4.82 19.36 6.25
N TYR A 68 3.85 19.30 5.32
CA TYR A 68 2.75 18.35 5.37
C TYR A 68 3.25 16.89 5.32
N LYS A 69 4.13 16.55 4.36
CA LYS A 69 4.73 15.21 4.27
C LYS A 69 5.43 14.80 5.56
N LYS A 70 6.16 15.71 6.18
CA LYS A 70 6.91 15.45 7.40
C LYS A 70 6.02 15.35 8.63
N ALA A 71 4.97 16.17 8.72
CA ALA A 71 3.97 16.04 9.77
C ALA A 71 3.23 14.71 9.69
N ASP A 72 2.93 14.25 8.46
CA ASP A 72 2.28 12.97 8.22
C ASP A 72 3.17 11.78 8.64
N ALA A 73 4.47 11.79 8.30
CA ALA A 73 5.43 10.80 8.80
C ALA A 73 5.51 10.77 10.35
N ALA A 74 5.43 11.94 10.98
CA ALA A 74 5.37 12.03 12.45
C ALA A 74 4.04 11.50 13.01
N LEU A 75 2.92 11.75 12.33
CA LEU A 75 1.60 11.21 12.69
C LEU A 75 1.60 9.68 12.66
N TYR A 76 2.19 9.10 11.61
CA TYR A 76 2.35 7.65 11.53
C TYR A 76 3.10 7.10 12.76
N ARG A 77 4.20 7.75 13.15
CA ARG A 77 4.94 7.37 14.36
C ARG A 77 4.09 7.45 15.63
N ALA A 78 3.30 8.51 15.79
CA ALA A 78 2.39 8.65 16.92
C ALA A 78 1.36 7.51 16.96
N LYS A 79 0.84 7.11 15.80
CA LYS A 79 -0.05 5.95 15.66
C LYS A 79 0.64 4.64 16.05
N MET A 80 1.92 4.43 15.66
CA MET A 80 2.71 3.23 16.01
C MET A 80 3.12 3.17 17.49
N GLN A 81 3.24 4.31 18.16
CA GLN A 81 3.58 4.40 19.60
C GLN A 81 2.39 4.14 20.54
N GLY A 82 1.29 3.62 20.02
CA GLY A 82 0.11 3.26 20.80
C GLY A 82 -1.07 4.20 20.64
N LYS A 83 -1.05 5.09 19.63
CA LYS A 83 -2.10 6.10 19.37
C LYS A 83 -2.30 7.05 20.54
N ASN A 84 -3.28 7.96 20.46
CA ASN A 84 -3.62 8.92 21.51
C ASN A 84 -2.40 9.70 22.04
N THR A 85 -1.51 10.08 21.15
CA THR A 85 -0.26 10.79 21.44
C THR A 85 0.13 11.70 20.28
N TYR A 86 1.22 12.45 20.44
CA TYR A 86 1.79 13.25 19.36
C TYR A 86 3.27 12.92 19.15
N ALA A 87 3.79 13.16 17.95
CA ALA A 87 5.20 13.03 17.63
C ALA A 87 5.70 14.21 16.79
N PHE A 88 6.98 14.55 16.94
CA PHE A 88 7.68 15.52 16.12
C PHE A 88 8.49 14.80 15.04
N TYR A 89 8.54 15.38 13.83
CA TYR A 89 9.38 14.86 12.77
C TYR A 89 10.88 14.91 13.12
N THR A 90 11.37 16.03 13.65
CA THR A 90 12.78 16.24 14.05
C THR A 90 13.30 15.24 15.10
N GLN A 91 12.42 14.53 15.79
CA GLN A 91 12.80 13.49 16.75
C GLN A 91 12.89 12.08 16.13
N LEU A 92 12.67 11.99 14.81
CA LEU A 92 12.89 10.75 14.09
C LEU A 92 14.42 10.52 13.98
N PRO A 93 14.98 9.39 14.47
CA PRO A 93 16.37 9.07 14.22
C PRO A 93 16.61 8.99 12.71
N LEU A 94 17.62 9.68 12.21
CA LEU A 94 18.04 9.61 10.80
C LEU A 94 18.51 8.20 10.39
N GLU A 95 18.73 7.30 11.34
CA GLU A 95 19.19 5.92 11.16
C GLU A 95 18.06 4.87 11.11
N GLY A 96 16.80 5.26 11.05
CA GLY A 96 15.63 4.35 11.09
C GLY A 96 14.83 4.22 9.80
N LEU A 97 15.26 4.81 8.68
CA LEU A 97 14.67 4.65 7.35
C LEU A 97 15.47 3.68 6.46
N GLY A 98 16.47 3.01 7.03
CA GLY A 98 17.10 1.84 6.46
C GLY A 98 16.22 0.61 6.68
N ALA A 99 16.27 -0.32 5.74
CA ALA A 99 15.55 -1.59 5.73
C ALA A 99 15.35 -2.19 7.14
N PRO A 100 14.18 -2.80 7.44
CA PRO A 100 13.95 -3.42 8.72
C PRO A 100 15.00 -4.50 8.95
N THR A 101 15.92 -4.25 9.88
CA THR A 101 16.80 -5.29 10.41
C THR A 101 15.94 -6.41 10.96
N GLN A 102 16.17 -7.60 10.45
CA GLN A 102 15.62 -8.86 10.96
C GLN A 102 15.71 -8.90 12.48
N SER A 103 14.63 -8.93 13.16
CA SER A 103 14.40 -9.26 14.56
C SER A 103 13.55 -8.22 15.29
N THR A 104 12.26 -8.23 15.16
CA THR A 104 11.27 -7.93 16.21
C THR A 104 9.82 -7.88 15.72
N VAL A 105 9.52 -8.24 14.48
CA VAL A 105 8.11 -8.24 13.98
C VAL A 105 7.43 -9.61 14.17
N GLY A 106 8.15 -10.62 14.69
CA GLY A 106 7.67 -12.01 14.78
C GLY A 106 7.08 -12.47 16.12
N GLN A 107 6.95 -11.62 17.13
CA GLN A 107 6.51 -12.10 18.45
C GLN A 107 5.66 -11.09 19.24
N THR A 108 4.60 -10.55 18.71
CA THR A 108 3.50 -9.99 19.53
C THR A 108 2.27 -9.69 18.68
N ILE A 109 1.72 -10.65 17.98
CA ILE A 109 0.35 -10.55 17.42
C ILE A 109 -0.38 -11.87 17.68
N ASP A 110 -0.53 -12.20 18.94
CA ASP A 110 -1.55 -13.12 19.43
C ASP A 110 -2.28 -12.44 20.57
N SER A 111 -3.38 -11.77 20.24
CA SER A 111 -4.56 -11.64 21.09
C SER A 111 -5.61 -10.76 20.40
N GLU A 112 -6.68 -11.36 20.02
CA GLU A 112 -8.06 -10.87 19.91
C GLU A 112 -8.28 -9.38 20.21
N LEU A 113 -8.14 -8.49 19.18
CA LEU A 113 -8.93 -7.25 19.05
C LEU A 113 -8.63 -6.56 17.71
N GLY A 114 -9.53 -6.67 16.78
CA GLY A 114 -9.70 -5.65 15.76
C GLY A 114 -9.12 -5.87 14.38
N THR A 115 -9.69 -6.76 13.61
CA THR A 115 -9.44 -6.93 12.18
C THR A 115 -9.56 -5.64 11.36
N GLY A 116 -10.35 -4.67 11.80
CA GLY A 116 -10.49 -3.37 11.15
C GLY A 116 -9.30 -2.42 11.29
N VAL A 117 -8.53 -2.53 12.37
CA VAL A 117 -7.35 -1.68 12.65
C VAL A 117 -6.13 -2.12 11.85
N MET A 118 -6.02 -3.41 11.52
CA MET A 118 -4.92 -3.94 10.69
C MET A 118 -5.03 -3.55 9.21
N ARG A 119 -6.24 -3.43 8.69
CA ARG A 119 -6.49 -3.01 7.28
C ARG A 119 -5.96 -1.61 7.00
N SER A 120 -6.27 -0.68 7.90
CA SER A 120 -5.82 0.71 7.81
C SER A 120 -4.29 0.79 7.78
N SER A 121 -3.58 -0.03 8.56
CA SER A 121 -2.14 0.09 8.73
C SER A 121 -1.32 -0.39 7.53
N LEU A 122 -1.67 -1.50 6.86
CA LEU A 122 -0.88 -1.97 5.71
C LEU A 122 -1.11 -1.11 4.48
N ALA A 123 -2.36 -0.77 4.15
CA ALA A 123 -2.69 0.10 3.03
C ALA A 123 -2.08 1.51 3.22
N GLU A 124 -2.18 2.08 4.42
CA GLU A 124 -1.52 3.33 4.78
C GLU A 124 0.01 3.22 4.62
N TYR A 125 0.62 2.13 5.05
CA TYR A 125 2.06 1.93 4.94
C TYR A 125 2.52 1.83 3.48
N VAL A 126 1.81 1.07 2.65
CA VAL A 126 2.04 0.98 1.20
C VAL A 126 1.91 2.34 0.54
N PHE A 127 0.84 3.07 0.87
CA PHE A 127 0.64 4.43 0.38
C PHE A 127 1.82 5.34 0.73
N HIS A 128 2.30 5.30 1.98
CA HIS A 128 3.42 6.11 2.43
C HIS A 128 4.72 5.80 1.70
N ILE A 129 5.05 4.52 1.50
CA ILE A 129 6.25 4.12 0.75
C ILE A 129 6.20 4.72 -0.66
N LEU A 130 5.10 4.52 -1.37
CA LEU A 130 4.96 4.99 -2.75
C LEU A 130 4.87 6.51 -2.85
N TYR A 131 4.20 7.15 -1.90
CA TYR A 131 4.05 8.62 -1.86
C TYR A 131 5.35 9.35 -1.56
N GLN A 132 6.21 8.78 -0.71
CA GLN A 132 7.51 9.37 -0.35
C GLN A 132 8.60 9.04 -1.35
N SER A 133 8.38 8.06 -2.24
CA SER A 133 9.38 7.66 -3.22
C SER A 133 9.39 8.60 -4.42
N ASP A 134 10.59 9.11 -4.75
CA ASP A 134 10.82 9.82 -6.02
C ASP A 134 10.93 8.84 -7.21
N ASP A 135 11.19 7.56 -6.92
CA ASP A 135 11.35 6.49 -7.88
C ASP A 135 10.44 5.31 -7.51
N VAL A 136 9.23 5.32 -8.07
CA VAL A 136 8.19 4.31 -7.81
C VAL A 136 8.65 2.92 -8.25
N GLU A 137 9.44 2.82 -9.31
CA GLU A 137 9.93 1.52 -9.78
C GLU A 137 10.85 0.84 -8.78
N LYS A 138 11.65 1.60 -8.03
CA LYS A 138 12.46 1.05 -6.94
C LYS A 138 11.65 0.75 -5.68
N ALA A 139 10.55 1.45 -5.47
CA ALA A 139 9.71 1.25 -4.30
C ALA A 139 8.78 0.04 -4.44
N ILE A 140 8.30 -0.27 -5.65
CA ILE A 140 7.36 -1.38 -5.89
C ILE A 140 7.88 -2.72 -5.36
N PRO A 141 9.11 -3.17 -5.64
CA PRO A 141 9.60 -4.47 -5.11
C PRO A 141 9.51 -4.57 -3.59
N SER A 142 9.82 -3.50 -2.86
CA SER A 142 9.69 -3.46 -1.40
C SER A 142 8.24 -3.53 -0.95
N VAL A 143 7.33 -2.88 -1.67
CA VAL A 143 5.89 -2.94 -1.41
C VAL A 143 5.37 -4.37 -1.62
N LEU A 144 5.73 -5.03 -2.72
CA LEU A 144 5.31 -6.41 -3.00
C LEU A 144 5.81 -7.36 -1.90
N GLU A 145 7.06 -7.21 -1.44
CA GLU A 145 7.62 -8.00 -0.34
C GLU A 145 6.85 -7.80 0.95
N ILE A 146 6.59 -6.57 1.35
CA ILE A 146 5.87 -6.23 2.59
C ILE A 146 4.46 -6.82 2.57
N VAL A 147 3.74 -6.64 1.46
CA VAL A 147 2.38 -7.19 1.30
C VAL A 147 2.40 -8.70 1.30
N GLY A 148 3.31 -9.31 0.54
CA GLY A 148 3.43 -10.76 0.41
C GLY A 148 3.76 -11.44 1.75
N ARG A 149 4.69 -10.88 2.53
CA ARG A 149 5.04 -11.38 3.87
C ARG A 149 3.89 -11.18 4.86
N HIS A 150 3.23 -10.02 4.83
CA HIS A 150 2.13 -9.70 5.75
C HIS A 150 0.93 -10.64 5.55
N VAL A 151 0.54 -10.87 4.30
CA VAL A 151 -0.60 -11.74 3.96
C VAL A 151 -0.21 -13.21 3.98
N GLY A 152 1.10 -13.51 3.91
CA GLY A 152 1.66 -14.86 3.92
C GLY A 152 1.36 -15.60 2.62
N VAL A 153 1.44 -14.92 1.48
CA VAL A 153 1.26 -15.53 0.15
C VAL A 153 2.56 -16.08 -0.41
N SER A 154 2.47 -16.95 -1.40
CA SER A 154 3.63 -17.54 -2.07
C SER A 154 4.32 -16.56 -3.01
N ARG A 155 3.55 -15.76 -3.77
CA ARG A 155 4.06 -14.82 -4.77
C ARG A 155 3.16 -13.59 -4.86
N VAL A 156 3.76 -12.42 -5.14
CA VAL A 156 3.06 -11.18 -5.51
C VAL A 156 3.71 -10.64 -6.77
N TYR A 157 2.91 -10.25 -7.76
CA TYR A 157 3.43 -9.82 -9.06
C TYR A 157 2.55 -8.77 -9.72
N ILE A 158 3.13 -8.11 -10.73
CA ILE A 158 2.44 -7.14 -11.58
C ILE A 158 2.66 -7.53 -13.03
N PHE A 159 1.56 -7.72 -13.77
CA PHE A 159 1.58 -7.77 -15.22
C PHE A 159 1.13 -6.43 -15.78
N GLU A 160 1.84 -5.94 -16.80
CA GLU A 160 1.48 -4.73 -17.55
C GLU A 160 1.26 -5.09 -19.01
N ASP A 161 0.14 -4.63 -19.58
CA ASP A 161 -0.17 -4.79 -20.98
C ASP A 161 0.63 -3.80 -21.82
N SER A 162 1.05 -4.22 -23.00
CA SER A 162 1.62 -3.33 -24.01
C SER A 162 0.60 -2.23 -24.41
N GLU A 163 1.09 -1.11 -24.95
CA GLU A 163 0.23 0.01 -25.33
C GLU A 163 -0.82 -0.36 -26.37
N ASP A 164 -0.47 -1.25 -27.28
CA ASP A 164 -1.34 -1.77 -28.34
C ASP A 164 -2.20 -2.98 -27.89
N GLY A 165 -1.99 -3.50 -26.68
CA GLY A 165 -2.73 -4.63 -26.13
C GLY A 165 -2.39 -5.97 -26.80
N THR A 166 -1.23 -6.11 -27.44
CA THR A 166 -0.86 -7.33 -28.16
C THR A 166 -0.15 -8.35 -27.29
N TYR A 167 0.50 -7.91 -26.20
CA TYR A 167 1.18 -8.76 -25.22
C TYR A 167 1.15 -8.17 -23.83
N CYS A 168 1.49 -8.98 -22.84
CA CYS A 168 1.71 -8.51 -21.46
C CYS A 168 3.05 -9.05 -20.93
N ASP A 169 3.64 -8.30 -20.02
CA ASP A 169 4.90 -8.63 -19.35
C ASP A 169 4.70 -8.70 -17.82
N ASN A 170 5.32 -9.69 -17.19
CA ASN A 170 5.50 -9.66 -15.73
C ASN A 170 6.61 -8.65 -15.40
N THR A 171 6.23 -7.45 -14.99
CA THR A 171 7.18 -6.34 -14.79
C THR A 171 7.77 -6.29 -13.39
N PHE A 172 7.05 -6.81 -12.41
CA PHE A 172 7.52 -6.91 -11.02
C PHE A 172 7.05 -8.21 -10.39
N GLU A 173 7.94 -8.83 -9.63
CA GLU A 173 7.63 -10.06 -8.90
C GLU A 173 8.39 -10.09 -7.57
N TRP A 174 7.68 -10.54 -6.53
CA TRP A 174 8.27 -10.97 -5.27
C TRP A 174 7.84 -12.41 -4.98
N CYS A 175 8.80 -13.23 -4.56
CA CYS A 175 8.57 -14.63 -4.17
C CYS A 175 8.94 -14.84 -2.71
N ASN A 176 8.10 -15.57 -1.98
CA ASN A 176 8.38 -16.02 -0.64
C ASN A 176 9.46 -17.13 -0.65
N ASP A 177 10.05 -17.41 0.51
CA ASP A 177 11.11 -18.41 0.65
C ASP A 177 10.70 -19.76 0.08
N GLY A 178 11.55 -20.31 -0.78
CA GLY A 178 11.33 -21.58 -1.47
C GLY A 178 10.39 -21.57 -2.66
N ILE A 179 9.91 -20.40 -3.09
CA ILE A 179 9.08 -20.23 -4.30
C ILE A 179 9.98 -19.84 -5.47
N VAL A 180 9.82 -20.53 -6.59
CA VAL A 180 10.61 -20.26 -7.80
C VAL A 180 10.06 -19.03 -8.53
N PRO A 181 10.92 -18.03 -8.82
CA PRO A 181 10.51 -16.88 -9.63
C PRO A 181 10.09 -17.29 -11.05
N GLN A 182 9.14 -16.56 -11.61
CA GLN A 182 8.61 -16.78 -12.95
C GLN A 182 8.80 -15.57 -13.87
N ILE A 183 9.29 -14.45 -13.35
CA ILE A 183 9.38 -13.18 -14.06
C ILE A 183 10.11 -13.30 -15.40
N ASP A 184 11.23 -14.01 -15.46
CA ASP A 184 12.02 -14.17 -16.69
C ASP A 184 11.32 -15.00 -17.78
N GLN A 185 10.37 -15.86 -17.40
CA GLN A 185 9.66 -16.78 -18.29
C GLN A 185 8.31 -16.21 -18.76
N LEU A 186 7.82 -15.20 -18.06
CA LEU A 186 6.51 -14.58 -18.30
C LEU A 186 6.69 -13.20 -18.94
N GLN A 187 7.52 -13.14 -19.99
CA GLN A 187 7.75 -11.95 -20.79
C GLN A 187 7.14 -12.13 -22.18
N HIS A 188 6.59 -11.06 -22.74
CA HIS A 188 5.96 -11.03 -24.06
C HIS A 188 4.90 -12.12 -24.26
N MET A 189 4.08 -12.30 -23.22
CA MET A 189 2.96 -13.22 -23.26
C MET A 189 1.89 -12.69 -24.23
N LEU A 190 1.70 -13.40 -25.34
CA LEU A 190 0.75 -12.97 -26.37
C LEU A 190 -0.67 -13.08 -25.86
N GLU A 191 -1.50 -12.06 -26.13
CA GLU A 191 -2.92 -12.04 -25.76
C GLU A 191 -3.66 -13.29 -26.29
N GLY A 192 -3.26 -13.84 -27.44
CA GLY A 192 -3.81 -15.05 -28.02
C GLY A 192 -3.55 -16.35 -27.25
N GLU A 193 -2.52 -16.41 -26.41
CA GLU A 193 -2.22 -17.59 -25.56
C GLU A 193 -3.05 -17.61 -24.29
N LEU A 194 -3.45 -16.43 -23.82
CA LEU A 194 -4.35 -16.22 -22.70
C LEU A 194 -5.69 -15.59 -23.17
N ALA A 195 -6.12 -15.92 -24.38
CA ALA A 195 -7.35 -15.41 -24.95
C ALA A 195 -8.48 -15.54 -23.94
N ASP A 196 -9.23 -14.46 -23.79
CA ASP A 196 -10.34 -14.37 -22.86
C ASP A 196 -9.94 -14.35 -21.35
N TYR A 197 -8.64 -14.17 -21.03
CA TYR A 197 -8.22 -14.16 -19.63
C TYR A 197 -8.95 -13.08 -18.80
N TYR A 198 -9.09 -11.89 -19.36
CA TYR A 198 -9.80 -10.79 -18.68
C TYR A 198 -11.29 -11.07 -18.43
N LYS A 199 -11.89 -12.06 -19.09
CA LYS A 199 -13.26 -12.48 -18.80
C LYS A 199 -13.43 -13.17 -17.43
N ASN A 200 -12.32 -13.59 -16.82
CA ASN A 200 -12.33 -14.14 -15.47
C ASN A 200 -12.54 -13.07 -14.40
N PHE A 201 -12.27 -11.80 -14.70
CA PHE A 201 -12.46 -10.70 -13.76
C PHE A 201 -13.94 -10.30 -13.69
N ASN A 202 -14.44 -10.13 -12.48
CA ASN A 202 -15.79 -9.63 -12.26
C ASN A 202 -15.91 -8.13 -12.57
N GLU A 203 -17.10 -7.54 -12.37
CA GLU A 203 -17.38 -6.12 -12.62
C GLU A 203 -16.49 -5.19 -11.78
N ASP A 204 -16.11 -5.61 -10.57
CA ASP A 204 -15.20 -4.87 -9.68
C ASP A 204 -13.74 -4.99 -10.10
N GLY A 205 -13.42 -5.81 -11.11
CA GLY A 205 -12.06 -6.06 -11.57
C GLY A 205 -11.28 -7.02 -10.69
N ILE A 206 -11.96 -7.95 -10.06
CA ILE A 206 -11.39 -8.98 -9.20
C ILE A 206 -11.54 -10.35 -9.86
N PHE A 207 -10.45 -11.09 -9.94
CA PHE A 207 -10.45 -12.50 -10.30
C PHE A 207 -9.99 -13.33 -9.09
N TYR A 208 -10.93 -14.06 -8.50
CA TYR A 208 -10.67 -14.98 -7.40
C TYR A 208 -10.76 -16.43 -7.89
N CYS A 209 -9.68 -17.18 -7.72
CA CYS A 209 -9.63 -18.60 -8.04
C CYS A 209 -9.14 -19.40 -6.83
N ARG A 210 -10.03 -20.18 -6.23
CA ARG A 210 -9.71 -21.04 -5.09
C ARG A 210 -8.94 -22.28 -5.51
N ASP A 211 -9.25 -22.81 -6.69
CA ASP A 211 -8.65 -24.02 -7.26
C ASP A 211 -8.54 -23.83 -8.77
N ILE A 212 -7.31 -23.78 -9.27
CA ILE A 212 -7.04 -23.56 -10.70
C ILE A 212 -7.67 -24.63 -11.59
N HIS A 213 -7.93 -25.84 -11.08
CA HIS A 213 -8.57 -26.92 -11.86
C HIS A 213 -10.04 -26.65 -12.19
N ALA A 214 -10.65 -25.62 -11.61
CA ALA A 214 -11.97 -25.13 -12.01
C ALA A 214 -11.95 -24.26 -13.27
N LEU A 215 -10.76 -23.86 -13.75
CA LEU A 215 -10.57 -23.00 -14.92
C LEU A 215 -10.55 -23.80 -16.23
N PRO A 216 -10.65 -23.14 -17.40
CA PRO A 216 -10.47 -23.79 -18.69
C PRO A 216 -9.09 -24.48 -18.82
N PRO A 217 -9.00 -25.64 -19.52
CA PRO A 217 -7.78 -26.45 -19.56
C PRO A 217 -6.52 -25.71 -20.04
N ASN A 218 -6.65 -24.78 -20.96
CA ASN A 218 -5.54 -23.95 -21.44
C ASN A 218 -4.99 -23.04 -20.34
N GLN A 219 -5.84 -22.48 -19.47
CA GLN A 219 -5.42 -21.68 -18.33
C GLN A 219 -4.80 -22.56 -17.24
N VAL A 220 -5.41 -23.71 -16.95
CA VAL A 220 -4.88 -24.68 -15.97
C VAL A 220 -3.43 -25.07 -16.33
N GLN A 221 -3.18 -25.40 -17.59
CA GLN A 221 -1.84 -25.81 -18.03
C GLN A 221 -0.77 -24.76 -17.75
N VAL A 222 -1.08 -23.49 -17.99
CA VAL A 222 -0.14 -22.37 -17.76
C VAL A 222 0.08 -22.12 -16.27
N LEU A 223 -0.99 -22.15 -15.46
CA LEU A 223 -0.92 -21.87 -14.04
C LEU A 223 -0.29 -23.01 -13.24
N GLU A 224 -0.61 -24.27 -13.61
CA GLU A 224 -0.04 -25.46 -13.00
C GLU A 224 1.46 -25.58 -13.24
N ALA A 225 1.94 -25.19 -14.45
CA ALA A 225 3.37 -25.16 -14.77
C ALA A 225 4.15 -24.17 -13.87
N GLN A 226 3.49 -23.15 -13.34
CA GLN A 226 4.04 -22.19 -12.39
C GLN A 226 3.88 -22.63 -10.92
N GLY A 227 3.30 -23.80 -10.68
CA GLY A 227 3.02 -24.33 -9.36
C GLY A 227 1.87 -23.67 -8.62
N ILE A 228 1.06 -22.87 -9.30
CA ILE A 228 -0.06 -22.14 -8.68
C ILE A 228 -1.18 -23.13 -8.34
N LYS A 229 -1.78 -22.98 -7.17
CA LYS A 229 -2.94 -23.77 -6.71
C LYS A 229 -4.17 -22.93 -6.51
N SER A 230 -3.99 -21.71 -6.04
CA SER A 230 -5.04 -20.71 -5.90
C SER A 230 -4.49 -19.32 -6.08
N MET A 231 -5.31 -18.36 -6.49
CA MET A 231 -4.89 -17.00 -6.72
C MET A 231 -5.99 -15.97 -6.51
N LEU A 232 -5.58 -14.75 -6.27
CA LEU A 232 -6.40 -13.55 -6.28
C LEU A 232 -5.72 -12.51 -7.16
N GLN A 233 -6.45 -11.92 -8.10
CA GLN A 233 -5.92 -10.88 -8.98
C GLN A 233 -6.85 -9.67 -9.00
N CYS A 234 -6.25 -8.48 -9.09
CA CYS A 234 -6.96 -7.22 -9.18
C CYS A 234 -6.50 -6.48 -10.44
N VAL A 235 -7.43 -6.12 -11.32
CA VAL A 235 -7.11 -5.46 -12.59
C VAL A 235 -6.59 -4.05 -12.38
N ILE A 236 -5.57 -3.66 -13.14
CA ILE A 236 -5.09 -2.28 -13.27
C ILE A 236 -5.89 -1.63 -14.41
N ARG A 237 -6.51 -0.47 -14.16
CA ARG A 237 -7.30 0.25 -15.16
C ARG A 237 -6.76 1.67 -15.36
N ASP A 238 -6.72 2.10 -16.63
CA ASP A 238 -6.44 3.47 -17.05
C ASP A 238 -7.59 3.93 -17.94
N ASP A 239 -8.30 5.00 -17.54
CA ASP A 239 -9.54 5.47 -18.19
C ASP A 239 -10.57 4.34 -18.42
N GLY A 240 -10.73 3.45 -17.45
CA GLY A 240 -11.67 2.33 -17.49
C GLY A 240 -11.22 1.14 -18.36
N LYS A 241 -10.09 1.24 -19.05
CA LYS A 241 -9.53 0.15 -19.87
C LYS A 241 -8.52 -0.68 -19.04
N PRO A 242 -8.52 -2.00 -19.16
CA PRO A 242 -7.48 -2.84 -18.59
C PRO A 242 -6.09 -2.42 -19.12
N ARG A 243 -5.11 -2.43 -18.23
CA ARG A 243 -3.68 -2.15 -18.51
C ARG A 243 -2.75 -3.14 -17.83
N GLY A 244 -3.30 -4.22 -17.31
CA GLY A 244 -2.60 -5.24 -16.57
C GLY A 244 -3.34 -5.63 -15.31
N TYR A 245 -2.68 -6.33 -14.42
CA TYR A 245 -3.23 -6.74 -13.13
C TYR A 245 -2.13 -6.98 -12.09
N ILE A 246 -2.52 -6.89 -10.83
CA ILE A 246 -1.70 -7.28 -9.68
C ILE A 246 -2.23 -8.61 -9.19
N GLY A 247 -1.34 -9.59 -9.01
CA GLY A 247 -1.70 -10.94 -8.60
C GLY A 247 -1.04 -11.37 -7.30
N PHE A 248 -1.74 -12.26 -6.61
CA PHE A 248 -1.34 -12.88 -5.36
C PHE A 248 -1.57 -14.38 -5.48
N ASP A 249 -0.49 -15.16 -5.53
CA ASP A 249 -0.56 -16.61 -5.72
C ASP A 249 -0.28 -17.37 -4.44
N GLU A 250 -0.96 -18.53 -4.32
CA GLU A 250 -0.60 -19.55 -3.37
C GLU A 250 -0.17 -20.82 -4.11
N CYS A 251 1.09 -21.22 -3.87
CA CYS A 251 1.71 -22.36 -4.53
C CYS A 251 1.85 -23.59 -3.63
N ARG A 252 1.72 -23.43 -2.31
CA ARG A 252 1.89 -24.53 -1.35
C ARG A 252 0.65 -25.39 -1.22
N GLU A 253 -0.51 -24.74 -1.06
CA GLU A 253 -1.80 -25.38 -0.89
C GLU A 253 -2.93 -24.55 -1.48
N SER A 254 -4.11 -25.13 -1.68
CA SER A 254 -5.28 -24.36 -2.10
C SER A 254 -5.75 -23.48 -0.95
N ARG A 255 -5.82 -22.18 -1.19
CA ARG A 255 -6.15 -21.18 -0.17
C ARG A 255 -7.56 -20.66 -0.32
N PHE A 256 -8.23 -20.52 0.81
CA PHE A 256 -9.48 -19.76 0.89
C PHE A 256 -9.14 -18.32 1.28
N TRP A 257 -9.40 -17.38 0.38
CA TRP A 257 -9.24 -15.95 0.62
C TRP A 257 -10.47 -15.42 1.38
N THR A 258 -10.27 -14.89 2.56
CA THR A 258 -11.36 -14.25 3.30
C THR A 258 -11.75 -12.94 2.62
N GLN A 259 -13.01 -12.50 2.82
CA GLN A 259 -13.45 -11.18 2.29
C GLN A 259 -12.52 -10.06 2.76
N GLU A 260 -12.07 -10.15 3.99
CA GLU A 260 -11.12 -9.21 4.58
C GLU A 260 -9.78 -9.14 3.85
N GLN A 261 -9.21 -10.29 3.53
CA GLN A 261 -7.96 -10.36 2.75
C GLN A 261 -8.17 -9.83 1.33
N THR A 262 -9.29 -10.19 0.71
CA THR A 262 -9.64 -9.72 -0.63
C THR A 262 -9.75 -8.19 -0.67
N ASP A 263 -10.50 -7.59 0.25
CA ASP A 263 -10.66 -6.14 0.32
C ASP A 263 -9.31 -5.43 0.54
N LEU A 264 -8.48 -5.95 1.45
CA LEU A 264 -7.16 -5.39 1.73
C LEU A 264 -6.26 -5.41 0.49
N LEU A 265 -6.20 -6.56 -0.19
CA LEU A 265 -5.36 -6.73 -1.38
C LEU A 265 -5.85 -5.88 -2.55
N CYS A 266 -7.18 -5.71 -2.70
CA CYS A 266 -7.74 -4.80 -3.69
C CYS A 266 -7.37 -3.35 -3.42
N ILE A 267 -7.45 -2.88 -2.17
CA ILE A 267 -7.01 -1.51 -1.81
C ILE A 267 -5.52 -1.32 -2.10
N VAL A 268 -4.68 -2.30 -1.74
CA VAL A 268 -3.25 -2.26 -2.06
C VAL A 268 -3.02 -2.21 -3.57
N ALA A 269 -3.73 -3.03 -4.33
CA ALA A 269 -3.64 -3.05 -5.78
C ALA A 269 -4.05 -1.71 -6.41
N GLU A 270 -5.11 -1.07 -5.93
CA GLU A 270 -5.53 0.27 -6.37
C GLU A 270 -4.44 1.31 -6.09
N ILE A 271 -3.86 1.33 -4.88
CA ILE A 271 -2.80 2.26 -4.52
C ILE A 271 -1.59 2.07 -5.44
N VAL A 272 -1.10 0.83 -5.60
CA VAL A 272 0.04 0.51 -6.47
C VAL A 272 -0.25 0.91 -7.90
N SER A 273 -1.45 0.62 -8.42
CA SER A 273 -1.86 0.96 -9.79
C SER A 273 -1.77 2.45 -10.07
N VAL A 274 -2.29 3.29 -9.17
CA VAL A 274 -2.24 4.76 -9.33
C VAL A 274 -0.81 5.26 -9.45
N TYR A 275 0.10 4.78 -8.60
CA TYR A 275 1.49 5.21 -8.63
C TYR A 275 2.25 4.66 -9.83
N LEU A 276 2.01 3.40 -10.21
CA LEU A 276 2.61 2.77 -11.37
C LEU A 276 2.21 3.48 -12.67
N LEU A 277 0.93 3.70 -12.90
CA LEU A 277 0.42 4.40 -14.08
C LEU A 277 0.96 5.83 -14.18
N LYS A 278 1.04 6.54 -13.05
CA LYS A 278 1.67 7.86 -12.99
C LYS A 278 3.15 7.82 -13.36
N ALA A 279 3.89 6.84 -12.90
CA ALA A 279 5.30 6.65 -13.24
C ALA A 279 5.47 6.36 -14.74
N ARG A 280 4.64 5.47 -15.31
CA ARG A 280 4.64 5.16 -16.74
C ARG A 280 4.31 6.38 -17.60
N ALA A 281 3.29 7.16 -17.23
CA ALA A 281 2.92 8.39 -17.91
C ALA A 281 4.07 9.41 -17.91
N ARG A 282 4.79 9.57 -16.78
CA ARG A 282 5.94 10.45 -16.66
C ARG A 282 7.10 10.03 -17.56
N THR A 283 7.40 8.73 -17.60
CA THR A 283 8.45 8.16 -18.45
C THR A 283 8.14 8.40 -19.93
N ARG A 284 6.90 8.13 -20.37
CA ARG A 284 6.45 8.39 -21.75
C ARG A 284 6.58 9.86 -22.13
N LEU A 285 6.18 10.77 -21.27
CA LEU A 285 6.31 12.21 -21.51
C LEU A 285 7.78 12.63 -21.67
N THR A 286 8.66 12.10 -20.83
CA THR A 286 10.10 12.39 -20.89
C THR A 286 10.70 11.91 -22.20
N HIS A 287 10.38 10.69 -22.64
CA HIS A 287 10.85 10.15 -23.92
C HIS A 287 10.31 10.97 -25.12
N ALA A 288 9.03 11.36 -25.09
CA ALA A 288 8.45 12.20 -26.16
C ALA A 288 9.13 13.56 -26.27
N LEU A 289 9.55 14.17 -25.15
CA LEU A 289 10.26 15.45 -25.13
C LEU A 289 11.74 15.35 -25.54
N GLN A 290 12.35 14.16 -25.40
CA GLN A 290 13.74 13.91 -25.82
C GLN A 290 13.87 13.50 -27.27
N GLY A 291 12.79 13.02 -27.89
CA GLY A 291 12.73 12.58 -29.29
C GLY A 291 12.22 13.66 -30.26
N ALA A 292 11.85 14.84 -29.75
CA ALA A 292 11.43 16.01 -30.53
C ALA A 292 12.55 17.06 -30.57
#